data_2b202fbe9bdeba1f15510762a754cb18
#
_entry.id   2b202fbe9bdeba1f15510762a754cb18
#
_cell.length_a   1.000
_cell.length_b   1.000
_cell.length_c   1.000
_cell.angle_alpha   90.00
_cell.angle_beta   90.00
_cell.angle_gamma   90.00
#
_symmetry.space_group_name_H-M   'P 1'
#
loop_
_entity.id
_entity.type
_entity.pdbx_description
1 polymer ?
#
loop_
_entity_poly.entity_id
_entity_poly.type
_entity_poly.pdbx_seq_one_letter_code
_entity_poly.pdbx_strand_id
1 'polypeptide(L)'
;MNIASLSKPWSDTCLEYFLVRPYCTLLAFLIGKYTISSMRTFFIGDVHGCFDELIELTHRIGLRDDDRLFFAGDIINKWPKSLEVVEWIRARPNTYSVLGNHEYFSLESKYTDHGQWNLSWIDIQYKKSEKLRDILTKQWHKDWLLSLPVIIEEDNFILVHGWIHPDYGINTPLEIATLIRFHNERPWYEYYSGTKPIIYGHWALDGLRIRSNTIGLDSGCCFGGHLTAYCLETKNFYQVRAHAVYKNPAHWKS
;
A
#
# COMPACT_ATOMS: atom_id res chain seq x y z
N MET A 1 -86.32 9.19 -38.74
CA MET A 1 -85.71 8.04 -39.45
C MET A 1 -84.28 7.90 -39.01
N ASN A 2 -83.95 6.73 -38.49
CA ASN A 2 -82.63 6.20 -38.17
C ASN A 2 -81.76 6.91 -37.13
N ILE A 3 -81.83 6.33 -35.98
CA ILE A 3 -80.93 6.41 -34.85
C ILE A 3 -79.75 5.47 -35.12
N ALA A 4 -78.53 5.93 -35.00
CA ALA A 4 -77.33 5.11 -34.97
C ALA A 4 -76.58 5.36 -33.67
N SER A 5 -76.44 4.28 -32.88
CA SER A 5 -75.81 4.16 -31.59
C SER A 5 -74.30 4.37 -31.65
N LEU A 6 -73.75 5.14 -30.69
CA LEU A 6 -72.32 5.25 -30.47
C LEU A 6 -71.98 4.43 -29.19
N SER A 7 -71.41 3.27 -29.39
CA SER A 7 -70.65 2.57 -28.33
C SER A 7 -69.16 2.79 -28.54
N LYS A 8 -68.51 3.49 -27.59
CA LYS A 8 -67.05 3.54 -27.54
C LYS A 8 -66.54 2.40 -26.64
N PRO A 9 -65.54 1.64 -27.07
CA PRO A 9 -64.87 0.69 -26.17
C PRO A 9 -63.87 1.43 -25.30
N TRP A 10 -63.80 0.98 -24.05
CA TRP A 10 -62.82 1.39 -23.08
C TRP A 10 -61.44 0.87 -23.51
N SER A 11 -60.44 1.76 -23.57
CA SER A 11 -59.07 1.43 -23.96
C SER A 11 -58.36 0.70 -22.84
N ASP A 12 -57.70 -0.40 -23.19
CA ASP A 12 -56.88 -1.29 -22.34
C ASP A 12 -55.62 -0.68 -21.73
N THR A 13 -55.52 0.64 -21.66
CA THR A 13 -54.31 1.34 -21.21
C THR A 13 -54.22 1.54 -19.69
N CYS A 14 -55.22 1.17 -18.91
CA CYS A 14 -55.19 1.30 -17.45
C CYS A 14 -54.67 0.08 -16.68
N LEU A 15 -54.63 -1.12 -17.30
CA LEU A 15 -54.17 -2.34 -16.61
C LEU A 15 -52.63 -2.49 -16.59
N GLU A 16 -51.93 -1.95 -17.57
CA GLU A 16 -50.46 -2.02 -17.62
C GLU A 16 -49.75 -1.13 -16.59
N TYR A 17 -50.38 -0.05 -16.14
CA TYR A 17 -49.77 0.88 -15.18
C TYR A 17 -49.71 0.36 -13.73
N PHE A 18 -50.56 -0.61 -13.37
CA PHE A 18 -50.62 -1.16 -12.01
C PHE A 18 -49.75 -2.37 -11.79
N LEU A 19 -49.34 -3.09 -12.86
CA LEU A 19 -48.51 -4.28 -12.72
C LEU A 19 -46.99 -4.04 -12.85
N VAL A 20 -46.59 -2.91 -13.42
CA VAL A 20 -45.15 -2.60 -13.63
C VAL A 20 -44.51 -1.88 -12.43
N ARG A 21 -45.30 -1.13 -11.64
CA ARG A 21 -44.75 -0.40 -10.46
C ARG A 21 -44.16 -1.27 -9.35
N PRO A 22 -44.75 -2.41 -8.95
CA PRO A 22 -44.16 -3.22 -7.89
C PRO A 22 -42.86 -3.92 -8.32
N TYR A 23 -42.68 -4.22 -9.61
CA TYR A 23 -41.45 -4.84 -10.11
C TYR A 23 -40.30 -3.85 -10.25
N CYS A 24 -40.56 -2.60 -10.66
CA CYS A 24 -39.53 -1.55 -10.69
C CYS A 24 -39.04 -1.15 -9.29
N THR A 25 -39.93 -1.06 -8.32
CA THR A 25 -39.55 -0.78 -6.93
C THR A 25 -38.84 -1.97 -6.26
N LEU A 26 -39.26 -3.20 -6.55
CA LEU A 26 -38.58 -4.39 -6.06
C LEU A 26 -37.20 -4.58 -6.71
N LEU A 27 -37.10 -4.33 -8.03
CA LEU A 27 -35.84 -4.37 -8.76
C LEU A 27 -34.88 -3.26 -8.30
N ALA A 28 -35.37 -2.04 -8.07
CA ALA A 28 -34.59 -0.95 -7.49
C ALA A 28 -34.16 -1.25 -6.04
N PHE A 29 -35.00 -1.94 -5.26
CA PHE A 29 -34.67 -2.36 -3.89
C PHE A 29 -33.69 -3.53 -3.87
N LEU A 30 -33.73 -4.42 -4.87
CA LEU A 30 -32.77 -5.51 -5.06
C LEU A 30 -31.45 -4.99 -5.62
N ILE A 31 -31.48 -4.07 -6.58
CA ILE A 31 -30.26 -3.43 -7.13
C ILE A 31 -29.61 -2.53 -6.07
N GLY A 32 -30.38 -1.86 -5.20
CA GLY A 32 -29.85 -1.08 -4.07
C GLY A 32 -29.21 -1.92 -2.96
N LYS A 33 -29.48 -3.24 -2.89
CA LYS A 33 -28.82 -4.17 -1.98
C LYS A 33 -27.58 -4.85 -2.56
N TYR A 34 -27.42 -4.82 -3.86
CA TYR A 34 -26.19 -5.24 -4.55
C TYR A 34 -25.44 -3.98 -5.02
N THR A 35 -25.01 -3.13 -4.09
CA THR A 35 -23.80 -2.34 -4.34
C THR A 35 -22.72 -3.38 -4.56
N ILE A 36 -22.34 -3.59 -5.82
CA ILE A 36 -21.09 -4.27 -6.15
C ILE A 36 -20.03 -3.41 -5.46
N SER A 37 -19.64 -3.84 -4.26
CA SER A 37 -18.56 -3.20 -3.55
C SER A 37 -17.33 -3.40 -4.42
N SER A 38 -16.96 -2.36 -5.17
CA SER A 38 -15.76 -2.43 -5.99
C SER A 38 -14.58 -2.75 -5.09
N MET A 39 -13.78 -3.73 -5.49
CA MET A 39 -12.50 -4.05 -4.88
C MET A 39 -11.70 -2.76 -4.68
N ARG A 40 -11.24 -2.51 -3.45
CA ARG A 40 -10.43 -1.34 -3.13
C ARG A 40 -8.96 -1.70 -3.12
N THR A 41 -8.13 -0.74 -3.49
CA THR A 41 -6.67 -0.87 -3.49
C THR A 41 -6.10 0.10 -2.46
N PHE A 42 -5.40 -0.46 -1.46
CA PHE A 42 -4.72 0.31 -0.43
C PHE A 42 -3.22 0.17 -0.55
N PHE A 43 -2.53 1.28 -0.35
CA PHE A 43 -1.08 1.32 -0.20
C PHE A 43 -0.75 1.66 1.25
N ILE A 44 0.21 0.95 1.83
CA ILE A 44 0.65 1.11 3.22
C ILE A 44 2.13 1.48 3.20
N GLY A 45 2.49 2.53 3.93
CA GLY A 45 3.87 2.95 4.10
C GLY A 45 4.69 2.01 4.97
N ASP A 46 5.91 2.43 5.31
CA ASP A 46 6.90 1.67 6.06
C ASP A 46 6.36 1.20 7.42
N VAL A 47 6.32 -0.12 7.63
CA VAL A 47 5.76 -0.73 8.83
C VAL A 47 6.82 -0.93 9.92
N HIS A 48 8.02 -1.37 9.54
CA HIS A 48 9.13 -1.58 10.46
C HIS A 48 8.77 -2.40 11.71
N GLY A 49 7.97 -3.46 11.56
CA GLY A 49 7.53 -4.30 12.66
C GLY A 49 6.51 -3.67 13.60
N CYS A 50 5.92 -2.52 13.28
CA CYS A 50 4.83 -1.89 14.03
C CYS A 50 3.51 -2.64 13.76
N PHE A 51 3.44 -3.88 14.25
CA PHE A 51 2.35 -4.81 13.96
C PHE A 51 1.01 -4.36 14.58
N ASP A 52 1.04 -3.80 15.79
CA ASP A 52 -0.18 -3.38 16.48
C ASP A 52 -0.84 -2.21 15.73
N GLU A 53 -0.03 -1.27 15.24
CA GLU A 53 -0.48 -0.16 14.40
C GLU A 53 -0.98 -0.64 13.05
N LEU A 54 -0.37 -1.69 12.48
CA LEU A 54 -0.86 -2.31 11.24
C LEU A 54 -2.26 -2.89 11.44
N ILE A 55 -2.48 -3.64 12.52
CA ILE A 55 -3.80 -4.20 12.83
C ILE A 55 -4.83 -3.10 13.09
N GLU A 56 -4.48 -2.06 13.87
CA GLU A 56 -5.37 -0.91 14.08
C GLU A 56 -5.71 -0.22 12.75
N LEU A 57 -4.72 -0.04 11.86
CA LEU A 57 -4.93 0.57 10.55
C LEU A 57 -5.89 -0.26 9.69
N THR A 58 -5.76 -1.58 9.70
CA THR A 58 -6.68 -2.47 8.97
C THR A 58 -8.12 -2.37 9.47
N HIS A 59 -8.32 -2.24 10.78
CA HIS A 59 -9.64 -1.98 11.36
C HIS A 59 -10.17 -0.59 10.95
N ARG A 60 -9.32 0.43 10.96
CA ARG A 60 -9.69 1.81 10.62
C ARG A 60 -10.13 1.97 9.17
N ILE A 61 -9.51 1.27 8.24
CA ILE A 61 -9.92 1.24 6.83
C ILE A 61 -11.11 0.31 6.56
N GLY A 62 -11.55 -0.45 7.56
CA GLY A 62 -12.57 -1.48 7.39
C GLY A 62 -12.15 -2.47 6.31
N LEU A 63 -10.96 -3.07 6.47
CA LEU A 63 -10.35 -3.96 5.47
C LEU A 63 -11.23 -5.17 5.20
N ARG A 64 -11.47 -5.47 3.92
CA ARG A 64 -12.28 -6.60 3.45
C ARG A 64 -11.39 -7.66 2.80
N ASP A 65 -11.90 -8.88 2.65
CA ASP A 65 -11.15 -9.99 2.07
C ASP A 65 -10.86 -9.80 0.57
N ASP A 66 -11.69 -9.05 -0.14
CA ASP A 66 -11.53 -8.73 -1.55
C ASP A 66 -10.64 -7.49 -1.81
N ASP A 67 -10.27 -6.73 -0.79
CA ASP A 67 -9.39 -5.59 -0.93
C ASP A 67 -7.95 -6.02 -1.27
N ARG A 68 -7.28 -5.20 -2.08
CA ARG A 68 -5.86 -5.35 -2.42
C ARG A 68 -5.01 -4.47 -1.52
N LEU A 69 -3.94 -5.03 -0.97
CA LEU A 69 -2.98 -4.31 -0.14
C LEU A 69 -1.60 -4.30 -0.79
N PHE A 70 -0.99 -3.14 -0.85
CA PHE A 70 0.36 -2.93 -1.36
C PHE A 70 1.21 -2.24 -0.30
N PHE A 71 2.31 -2.86 0.09
CA PHE A 71 3.27 -2.30 1.04
C PHE A 71 4.43 -1.65 0.30
N ALA A 72 4.81 -0.45 0.73
CA ALA A 72 5.89 0.31 0.12
C ALA A 72 7.30 -0.18 0.50
N GLY A 73 7.43 -1.39 1.06
CA GLY A 73 8.68 -1.95 1.58
C GLY A 73 8.92 -1.58 3.04
N ASP A 74 10.09 -1.91 3.56
CA ASP A 74 10.51 -1.69 4.95
C ASP A 74 9.47 -2.21 5.97
N ILE A 75 9.03 -3.44 5.74
CA ILE A 75 8.07 -4.13 6.61
C ILE A 75 8.71 -4.69 7.87
N ILE A 76 10.03 -4.97 7.81
CA ILE A 76 10.81 -5.54 8.91
C ILE A 76 11.73 -4.51 9.56
N ASN A 77 12.39 -4.97 10.65
CA ASN A 77 13.41 -4.22 11.39
C ASN A 77 12.83 -3.03 12.21
N LYS A 78 13.71 -2.39 12.99
CA LYS A 78 13.47 -1.29 13.92
C LYS A 78 12.57 -1.64 15.11
N TRP A 79 11.51 -2.44 14.95
CA TRP A 79 10.62 -2.89 16.02
C TRP A 79 10.51 -4.43 16.08
N PRO A 80 10.25 -5.01 17.28
CA PRO A 80 10.41 -6.46 17.50
C PRO A 80 9.34 -7.35 16.86
N LYS A 81 8.20 -6.82 16.38
CA LYS A 81 7.11 -7.63 15.82
C LYS A 81 7.23 -7.81 14.30
N SER A 82 8.45 -7.79 13.77
CA SER A 82 8.71 -7.96 12.33
C SER A 82 8.25 -9.34 11.82
N LEU A 83 8.34 -10.37 12.64
CA LEU A 83 7.88 -11.71 12.29
C LEU A 83 6.37 -11.74 12.12
N GLU A 84 5.65 -11.13 13.05
CA GLU A 84 4.19 -11.03 13.02
C GLU A 84 3.71 -10.27 11.76
N VAL A 85 4.41 -9.20 11.37
CA VAL A 85 4.12 -8.47 10.12
C VAL A 85 4.31 -9.36 8.91
N VAL A 86 5.45 -10.07 8.79
CA VAL A 86 5.76 -10.96 7.66
C VAL A 86 4.71 -12.08 7.56
N GLU A 87 4.40 -12.73 8.67
CA GLU A 87 3.42 -13.83 8.70
C GLU A 87 2.03 -13.33 8.32
N TRP A 88 1.62 -12.16 8.81
CA TRP A 88 0.32 -11.58 8.51
C TRP A 88 0.19 -11.21 7.01
N ILE A 89 1.21 -10.57 6.43
CA ILE A 89 1.23 -10.20 5.00
C ILE A 89 1.13 -11.45 4.13
N ARG A 90 1.89 -12.50 4.46
CA ARG A 90 1.93 -13.74 3.68
C ARG A 90 0.66 -14.59 3.80
N ALA A 91 0.02 -14.57 4.95
CA ALA A 91 -1.20 -15.35 5.17
C ALA A 91 -2.42 -14.76 4.46
N ARG A 92 -2.36 -13.48 4.06
CA ARG A 92 -3.49 -12.79 3.46
C ARG A 92 -3.41 -12.82 1.94
N PRO A 93 -4.49 -13.26 1.24
CA PRO A 93 -4.56 -13.13 -0.23
C PRO A 93 -4.60 -11.65 -0.64
N ASN A 94 -4.32 -11.38 -1.91
CA ASN A 94 -4.33 -10.02 -2.49
C ASN A 94 -3.42 -9.01 -1.78
N THR A 95 -2.33 -9.49 -1.16
CA THR A 95 -1.37 -8.67 -0.44
C THR A 95 -0.01 -8.76 -1.10
N TYR A 96 0.59 -7.61 -1.38
CA TYR A 96 1.81 -7.44 -2.15
C TYR A 96 2.76 -6.49 -1.42
N SER A 97 4.06 -6.66 -1.61
CA SER A 97 5.07 -5.72 -1.11
C SER A 97 6.16 -5.53 -2.16
N VAL A 98 6.71 -4.33 -2.23
CA VAL A 98 8.02 -4.13 -2.86
C VAL A 98 9.13 -4.36 -1.83
N LEU A 99 10.33 -4.62 -2.31
CA LEU A 99 11.52 -4.74 -1.48
C LEU A 99 11.94 -3.36 -0.98
N GLY A 100 12.09 -3.19 0.34
CA GLY A 100 12.68 -2.02 0.96
C GLY A 100 14.19 -2.21 1.24
N ASN A 101 14.87 -1.13 1.61
CA ASN A 101 16.29 -1.22 1.93
C ASN A 101 16.55 -2.05 3.20
N HIS A 102 15.61 -2.10 4.12
CA HIS A 102 15.76 -2.91 5.34
C HIS A 102 15.63 -4.40 5.06
N GLU A 103 14.79 -4.84 4.14
CA GLU A 103 14.78 -6.21 3.63
C GLU A 103 16.09 -6.52 2.92
N TYR A 104 16.49 -5.68 1.96
CA TYR A 104 17.69 -5.86 1.15
C TYR A 104 18.95 -6.04 2.02
N PHE A 105 19.22 -5.13 2.95
CA PHE A 105 20.39 -5.24 3.83
C PHE A 105 20.33 -6.43 4.78
N SER A 106 19.13 -6.82 5.23
CA SER A 106 18.98 -8.01 6.09
C SER A 106 19.32 -9.30 5.37
N LEU A 107 19.12 -9.35 4.06
CA LEU A 107 19.43 -10.49 3.21
C LEU A 107 20.90 -10.52 2.81
N GLU A 108 21.51 -9.38 2.50
CA GLU A 108 22.90 -9.26 2.06
C GLU A 108 23.93 -9.46 3.16
N SER A 109 23.59 -9.26 4.43
CA SER A 109 24.55 -9.36 5.54
C SER A 109 25.31 -10.68 5.63
N LYS A 110 25.00 -11.66 4.77
CA LYS A 110 25.74 -12.93 4.57
C LYS A 110 26.61 -12.99 3.32
N TYR A 111 26.54 -11.99 2.42
CA TYR A 111 27.23 -12.03 1.13
C TYR A 111 28.49 -11.16 1.05
N THR A 112 28.84 -10.41 2.08
CA THR A 112 29.97 -9.47 2.05
C THR A 112 31.28 -10.09 2.49
N ASP A 113 31.73 -11.14 1.78
CA ASP A 113 33.15 -11.52 1.82
C ASP A 113 34.02 -10.77 0.78
N HIS A 114 33.42 -10.02 -0.15
CA HIS A 114 34.16 -9.29 -1.18
C HIS A 114 33.47 -7.96 -1.53
N GLY A 115 33.87 -6.84 -0.91
CA GLY A 115 33.73 -5.56 -1.59
C GLY A 115 33.26 -4.34 -0.79
N GLN A 116 34.13 -3.47 -0.60
CA GLN A 116 34.25 -2.00 -0.55
C GLN A 116 33.01 -1.11 -0.27
N TRP A 117 31.97 -1.57 0.41
CA TRP A 117 30.99 -0.68 1.02
C TRP A 117 31.18 -0.70 2.53
N ASN A 118 31.41 0.46 3.13
CA ASN A 118 31.63 0.59 4.58
C ASN A 118 30.30 0.36 5.33
N LEU A 119 29.81 -0.90 5.32
CA LEU A 119 28.58 -1.37 5.95
C LEU A 119 28.68 -1.51 7.48
N SER A 120 29.77 -1.08 8.08
CA SER A 120 30.08 -1.32 9.49
C SER A 120 29.01 -0.83 10.46
N TRP A 121 28.31 0.25 10.18
CA TRP A 121 27.27 0.77 11.07
C TRP A 121 25.91 0.06 10.86
N ILE A 122 25.62 -0.39 9.64
CA ILE A 122 24.43 -1.18 9.31
C ILE A 122 24.54 -2.54 9.97
N ASP A 123 25.67 -3.22 9.82
CA ASP A 123 25.96 -4.54 10.37
C ASP A 123 25.84 -4.57 11.93
N ILE A 124 26.25 -3.49 12.61
CA ILE A 124 26.12 -3.38 14.07
C ILE A 124 24.66 -3.28 14.53
N GLN A 125 23.79 -2.61 13.81
CA GLN A 125 22.38 -2.53 14.15
C GLN A 125 21.62 -3.85 13.89
N TYR A 126 21.94 -4.55 12.81
CA TYR A 126 21.30 -5.81 12.43
C TYR A 126 21.74 -6.99 13.32
N LYS A 127 23.02 -7.07 13.70
CA LYS A 127 23.53 -8.13 14.59
C LYS A 127 22.94 -8.10 15.99
N LYS A 128 22.37 -6.98 16.44
CA LYS A 128 21.80 -6.83 17.79
C LYS A 128 20.32 -7.22 17.92
N SER A 129 19.61 -7.46 16.83
CA SER A 129 18.19 -7.83 16.88
C SER A 129 18.05 -9.36 16.89
N GLU A 130 17.86 -9.96 18.08
CA GLU A 130 17.57 -11.40 18.21
C GLU A 130 16.32 -11.82 17.42
N LYS A 131 15.31 -10.97 17.38
CA LYS A 131 14.03 -11.24 16.68
C LYS A 131 14.14 -11.18 15.16
N LEU A 132 15.06 -10.38 14.62
CA LEU A 132 15.35 -10.42 13.18
C LEU A 132 16.04 -11.74 12.79
N ARG A 133 16.82 -12.33 13.71
CA ARG A 133 17.40 -13.67 13.50
C ARG A 133 16.31 -14.72 13.28
N ASP A 134 15.19 -14.66 14.00
CA ASP A 134 14.10 -15.64 13.88
C ASP A 134 13.48 -15.62 12.48
N ILE A 135 13.32 -14.43 11.87
CA ILE A 135 12.90 -14.30 10.47
C ILE A 135 13.95 -14.88 9.53
N LEU A 136 15.22 -14.53 9.76
CA LEU A 136 16.32 -14.92 8.88
C LEU A 136 16.81 -16.36 9.12
N THR A 137 16.39 -17.05 10.17
CA THR A 137 16.72 -18.47 10.42
C THR A 137 15.84 -19.42 9.61
N LYS A 138 14.58 -19.04 9.37
CA LYS A 138 13.69 -19.87 8.57
C LYS A 138 13.92 -19.61 7.07
N GLN A 139 14.37 -20.62 6.33
CA GLN A 139 14.69 -20.48 4.90
C GLN A 139 13.52 -19.91 4.09
N TRP A 140 12.30 -20.33 4.37
CA TRP A 140 11.13 -19.89 3.63
C TRP A 140 10.77 -18.39 3.84
N HIS A 141 11.14 -17.76 4.96
CA HIS A 141 11.03 -16.32 5.14
C HIS A 141 12.03 -15.57 4.24
N LYS A 142 13.27 -16.09 4.16
CA LYS A 142 14.30 -15.52 3.28
C LYS A 142 13.88 -15.63 1.83
N ASP A 143 13.42 -16.82 1.41
CA ASP A 143 13.00 -17.06 0.05
C ASP A 143 11.86 -16.12 -0.35
N TRP A 144 10.92 -15.89 0.57
CA TRP A 144 9.84 -14.96 0.33
C TRP A 144 10.33 -13.50 0.25
N LEU A 145 11.17 -13.04 1.18
CA LEU A 145 11.74 -11.70 1.13
C LEU A 145 12.57 -11.48 -0.14
N LEU A 146 13.34 -12.50 -0.57
CA LEU A 146 14.10 -12.45 -1.84
C LEU A 146 13.20 -12.45 -3.08
N SER A 147 11.98 -12.96 -2.97
CA SER A 147 11.01 -12.97 -4.08
C SER A 147 10.27 -11.64 -4.25
N LEU A 148 10.40 -10.70 -3.32
CA LEU A 148 9.74 -9.41 -3.40
C LEU A 148 10.26 -8.61 -4.61
N PRO A 149 9.38 -8.07 -5.46
CA PRO A 149 9.79 -7.22 -6.56
C PRO A 149 10.37 -5.89 -6.04
N VAL A 150 11.27 -5.30 -6.80
CA VAL A 150 11.82 -3.97 -6.52
C VAL A 150 10.80 -2.88 -6.83
N ILE A 151 10.04 -3.08 -7.90
CA ILE A 151 9.02 -2.15 -8.41
C ILE A 151 7.80 -2.98 -8.81
N ILE A 152 6.61 -2.48 -8.50
CA ILE A 152 5.34 -2.98 -9.02
C ILE A 152 4.75 -1.89 -9.91
N GLU A 153 4.50 -2.19 -11.17
CA GLU A 153 3.80 -1.31 -12.10
C GLU A 153 2.49 -1.93 -12.52
N GLU A 154 1.41 -1.16 -12.39
CA GLU A 154 0.09 -1.45 -12.92
C GLU A 154 -0.39 -0.32 -13.84
N ASP A 155 -1.54 -0.47 -14.45
CA ASP A 155 -2.06 0.51 -15.43
C ASP A 155 -2.19 1.92 -14.84
N ASN A 156 -2.53 2.03 -13.55
CA ASN A 156 -2.92 3.26 -12.88
C ASN A 156 -2.00 3.69 -11.73
N PHE A 157 -0.93 2.96 -11.44
CA PHE A 157 0.10 3.36 -10.46
C PHE A 157 1.44 2.67 -10.69
N ILE A 158 2.46 3.21 -10.05
CA ILE A 158 3.76 2.57 -9.84
C ILE A 158 4.04 2.58 -8.34
N LEU A 159 4.45 1.46 -7.78
CA LEU A 159 4.89 1.32 -6.40
C LEU A 159 6.38 1.01 -6.37
N VAL A 160 7.13 1.75 -5.58
CA VAL A 160 8.57 1.57 -5.35
C VAL A 160 8.88 1.94 -3.91
N HIS A 161 9.97 1.41 -3.33
CA HIS A 161 10.31 1.81 -1.98
C HIS A 161 10.93 3.21 -1.93
N GLY A 162 11.96 3.50 -2.72
CA GLY A 162 12.69 4.76 -2.72
C GLY A 162 12.44 5.61 -3.97
N TRP A 163 13.04 5.28 -5.09
CA TRP A 163 13.05 6.11 -6.29
C TRP A 163 12.94 5.32 -7.59
N ILE A 164 12.34 5.95 -8.60
CA ILE A 164 12.41 5.51 -10.00
C ILE A 164 13.26 6.50 -10.78
N HIS A 165 14.40 6.03 -11.28
CA HIS A 165 15.29 6.87 -12.06
C HIS A 165 14.70 7.19 -13.44
N PRO A 166 14.73 8.45 -13.91
CA PRO A 166 14.11 8.84 -15.19
C PRO A 166 14.59 8.06 -16.40
N ASP A 167 15.89 7.72 -16.44
CA ASP A 167 16.49 7.05 -17.59
C ASP A 167 16.26 5.54 -17.60
N TYR A 168 16.01 4.93 -16.44
CA TYR A 168 15.83 3.48 -16.30
C TYR A 168 14.35 3.06 -16.16
N GLY A 169 13.48 3.98 -15.74
CA GLY A 169 12.07 3.66 -15.53
C GLY A 169 11.89 2.50 -14.57
N ILE A 170 11.06 1.52 -14.95
CA ILE A 170 10.83 0.29 -14.17
C ILE A 170 12.06 -0.63 -14.05
N ASN A 171 13.09 -0.39 -14.87
CA ASN A 171 14.38 -1.12 -14.79
C ASN A 171 15.37 -0.40 -13.87
N THR A 172 14.93 0.51 -13.03
CA THR A 172 15.79 1.17 -12.04
C THR A 172 16.53 0.13 -11.20
N PRO A 173 17.87 0.20 -11.10
CA PRO A 173 18.64 -0.72 -10.27
C PRO A 173 18.17 -0.73 -8.82
N LEU A 174 18.27 -1.89 -8.19
CA LEU A 174 17.79 -2.16 -6.83
C LEU A 174 18.29 -1.12 -5.81
N GLU A 175 19.58 -0.81 -5.82
CA GLU A 175 20.20 0.13 -4.90
C GLU A 175 19.63 1.55 -5.06
N ILE A 176 19.36 1.95 -6.31
CA ILE A 176 18.75 3.24 -6.62
C ILE A 176 17.29 3.24 -6.16
N ALA A 177 16.54 2.18 -6.49
CA ALA A 177 15.13 2.07 -6.19
C ALA A 177 14.84 1.99 -4.69
N THR A 178 15.79 1.54 -3.88
CA THR A 178 15.58 1.36 -2.43
C THR A 178 16.26 2.40 -1.55
N LEU A 179 17.32 3.09 -2.01
CA LEU A 179 18.15 3.92 -1.14
C LEU A 179 18.12 5.42 -1.43
N ILE A 180 17.83 5.80 -2.66
CA ILE A 180 18.04 7.18 -3.09
C ILE A 180 16.85 8.07 -2.70
N ARG A 181 17.17 9.23 -2.11
CA ARG A 181 16.22 10.31 -1.75
C ARG A 181 16.44 11.57 -2.58
N PHE A 182 17.69 11.83 -2.97
CA PHE A 182 18.08 13.03 -3.68
C PHE A 182 18.73 12.71 -5.01
N HIS A 183 18.44 13.52 -6.00
CA HIS A 183 19.12 13.55 -7.28
C HIS A 183 19.58 14.98 -7.53
N ASN A 184 20.88 15.19 -7.80
CA ASN A 184 21.46 16.52 -7.98
C ASN A 184 21.01 17.52 -6.88
N GLU A 185 21.16 17.11 -5.60
CA GLU A 185 20.84 17.91 -4.40
C GLU A 185 19.34 18.23 -4.18
N ARG A 186 18.46 17.76 -5.04
CA ARG A 186 17.01 17.94 -4.90
C ARG A 186 16.30 16.61 -4.65
N PRO A 187 15.16 16.64 -3.98
CA PRO A 187 14.31 15.46 -3.87
C PRO A 187 14.01 14.87 -5.24
N TRP A 188 14.16 13.55 -5.39
CA TRP A 188 14.02 12.88 -6.68
C TRP A 188 12.65 13.11 -7.34
N TYR A 189 11.60 13.21 -6.53
CA TYR A 189 10.23 13.38 -6.99
C TYR A 189 9.98 14.73 -7.69
N GLU A 190 10.90 15.70 -7.57
CA GLU A 190 10.82 16.97 -8.29
C GLU A 190 11.17 16.82 -9.77
N TYR A 191 11.86 15.75 -10.13
CA TYR A 191 12.22 15.43 -11.52
C TYR A 191 11.18 14.53 -12.20
N TYR A 192 10.24 13.94 -11.45
CA TYR A 192 9.24 13.09 -12.05
C TYR A 192 8.13 13.91 -12.72
N SER A 193 8.04 13.80 -14.04
CA SER A 193 7.03 14.48 -14.86
C SER A 193 5.97 13.53 -15.46
N GLY A 194 6.02 12.25 -15.13
CA GLY A 194 5.05 11.26 -15.60
C GLY A 194 3.63 11.50 -15.08
N THR A 195 2.65 11.00 -15.80
CA THR A 195 1.23 11.11 -15.44
C THR A 195 0.74 10.00 -14.51
N LYS A 196 1.39 8.83 -14.57
CA LYS A 196 1.07 7.70 -13.70
C LYS A 196 1.59 7.99 -12.29
N PRO A 197 0.76 7.96 -11.24
CA PRO A 197 1.22 8.27 -9.89
C PRO A 197 2.24 7.25 -9.39
N ILE A 198 3.33 7.74 -8.78
CA ILE A 198 4.29 6.92 -8.04
C ILE A 198 3.92 6.97 -6.56
N ILE A 199 3.72 5.79 -5.96
CA ILE A 199 3.56 5.62 -4.51
C ILE A 199 4.88 5.08 -3.95
N TYR A 200 5.37 5.66 -2.84
CA TYR A 200 6.68 5.30 -2.30
C TYR A 200 6.75 5.39 -0.78
N GLY A 201 7.78 4.78 -0.18
CA GLY A 201 8.12 4.78 1.24
C GLY A 201 9.41 5.51 1.56
N HIS A 202 10.27 4.90 2.39
CA HIS A 202 11.69 5.19 2.63
C HIS A 202 12.02 6.52 3.31
N TRP A 203 11.21 7.54 3.20
CA TRP A 203 11.58 8.89 3.62
C TRP A 203 10.68 9.39 4.75
N ALA A 204 10.98 8.97 5.98
CA ALA A 204 10.20 9.31 7.18
C ALA A 204 10.27 10.79 7.59
N LEU A 205 11.32 11.52 7.20
CA LEU A 205 11.42 12.95 7.46
C LEU A 205 10.30 13.71 6.77
N ASP A 206 9.70 14.68 7.45
CA ASP A 206 8.57 15.48 7.00
C ASP A 206 7.23 14.72 6.86
N GLY A 207 7.18 13.43 7.18
CA GLY A 207 5.94 12.65 7.21
C GLY A 207 5.31 12.38 5.84
N LEU A 208 3.98 12.31 5.81
CA LEU A 208 3.20 12.08 4.59
C LEU A 208 3.43 13.19 3.55
N ARG A 209 3.80 12.82 2.32
CA ARG A 209 4.04 13.75 1.19
C ARG A 209 3.06 13.50 0.08
N ILE A 210 2.28 14.52 -0.27
CA ILE A 210 1.27 14.44 -1.33
C ILE A 210 1.61 15.48 -2.38
N ARG A 211 1.87 15.01 -3.62
CA ARG A 211 2.08 15.84 -4.81
C ARG A 211 1.11 15.40 -5.91
N SER A 212 1.09 16.09 -7.01
CA SER A 212 0.16 15.79 -8.11
C SER A 212 0.32 14.38 -8.69
N ASN A 213 1.55 13.87 -8.73
CA ASN A 213 1.91 12.60 -9.36
C ASN A 213 2.83 11.71 -8.51
N THR A 214 3.10 12.07 -7.25
CA THR A 214 3.87 11.25 -6.32
C THR A 214 3.28 11.29 -4.91
N ILE A 215 3.26 10.15 -4.21
CA ILE A 215 2.70 10.01 -2.87
C ILE A 215 3.69 9.24 -2.00
N GLY A 216 4.33 9.93 -1.06
CA GLY A 216 5.23 9.33 -0.07
C GLY A 216 4.47 8.98 1.21
N LEU A 217 4.39 7.69 1.53
CA LEU A 217 3.57 7.17 2.63
C LEU A 217 4.35 6.94 3.93
N ASP A 218 5.68 6.94 3.89
CA ASP A 218 6.47 6.79 5.12
C ASP A 218 6.28 8.03 6.00
N SER A 219 5.50 7.87 7.02
CA SER A 219 5.18 8.90 8.01
C SER A 219 5.80 8.62 9.39
N GLY A 220 6.85 7.79 9.40
CA GLY A 220 7.72 7.61 10.55
C GLY A 220 7.11 6.85 11.71
N CYS A 221 6.30 5.81 11.46
CA CYS A 221 5.64 5.05 12.52
C CYS A 221 6.62 4.60 13.61
N CYS A 222 7.71 3.94 13.25
CA CYS A 222 8.70 3.46 14.22
C CYS A 222 9.41 4.58 15.01
N PHE A 223 9.31 5.84 14.56
CA PHE A 223 9.87 7.03 15.21
C PHE A 223 8.85 7.82 16.04
N GLY A 224 7.66 7.27 16.27
CA GLY A 224 6.58 7.94 17.02
C GLY A 224 5.65 8.80 16.16
N GLY A 225 5.78 8.71 14.83
CA GLY A 225 4.89 9.34 13.87
C GLY A 225 3.61 8.53 13.63
N HIS A 226 3.30 8.22 12.38
CA HIS A 226 2.09 7.50 12.00
C HIS A 226 2.40 6.34 11.05
N LEU A 227 1.55 5.32 11.05
CA LEU A 227 1.42 4.37 9.95
C LEU A 227 0.30 4.88 9.04
N THR A 228 0.62 5.05 7.75
CA THR A 228 -0.29 5.66 6.78
C THR A 228 -0.73 4.64 5.73
N ALA A 229 -2.04 4.62 5.45
CA ALA A 229 -2.62 3.96 4.28
C ALA A 229 -3.24 4.98 3.33
N TYR A 230 -3.16 4.71 2.03
CA TYR A 230 -3.81 5.47 0.96
C TYR A 230 -4.73 4.55 0.16
N CYS A 231 -5.97 4.96 -0.08
CA CYS A 231 -6.93 4.25 -0.93
C CYS A 231 -6.92 4.86 -2.33
N LEU A 232 -6.62 4.05 -3.34
CA LEU A 232 -6.49 4.51 -4.73
C LEU A 232 -7.79 5.06 -5.30
N GLU A 233 -8.90 4.37 -5.06
CA GLU A 233 -10.21 4.68 -5.65
C GLU A 233 -10.83 5.93 -5.04
N THR A 234 -10.73 6.06 -3.71
CA THR A 234 -11.34 7.19 -2.98
C THR A 234 -10.38 8.36 -2.79
N LYS A 235 -9.09 8.15 -3.02
CA LYS A 235 -7.99 9.10 -2.76
C LYS A 235 -7.89 9.54 -1.28
N ASN A 236 -8.46 8.76 -0.37
CA ASN A 236 -8.44 9.03 1.06
C ASN A 236 -7.16 8.49 1.70
N PHE A 237 -6.69 9.22 2.71
CA PHE A 237 -5.59 8.80 3.59
C PHE A 237 -6.14 8.42 4.95
N TYR A 238 -5.56 7.37 5.52
CA TYR A 238 -5.87 6.86 6.85
C TYR A 238 -4.58 6.75 7.63
N GLN A 239 -4.57 7.21 8.87
CA GLN A 239 -3.36 7.22 9.69
C GLN A 239 -3.66 6.68 11.08
N VAL A 240 -2.77 5.83 11.57
CA VAL A 240 -2.73 5.41 12.97
C VAL A 240 -1.47 6.00 13.58
N ARG A 241 -1.61 6.68 14.72
CA ARG A 241 -0.46 7.19 15.44
C ARG A 241 0.32 6.02 16.06
N ALA A 242 1.63 6.07 15.99
CA ALA A 242 2.47 5.11 16.70
C ALA A 242 2.17 5.07 18.20
N HIS A 243 2.06 3.88 18.76
CA HIS A 243 1.77 3.68 20.18
C HIS A 243 2.93 4.11 21.07
N ALA A 244 4.15 4.14 20.50
CA ALA A 244 5.35 4.59 21.20
C ALA A 244 6.40 5.11 20.20
N VAL A 245 7.46 5.73 20.73
CA VAL A 245 8.70 5.98 19.98
C VAL A 245 9.55 4.72 20.09
N TYR A 246 9.52 3.90 19.05
CA TYR A 246 10.20 2.60 19.04
C TYR A 246 11.70 2.73 18.72
N LYS A 247 12.05 3.71 17.91
CA LYS A 247 13.43 4.06 17.57
C LYS A 247 13.62 5.56 17.72
N ASN A 248 14.67 5.97 18.44
CA ASN A 248 14.96 7.40 18.60
C ASN A 248 15.41 8.02 17.26
N PRO A 249 14.77 9.09 16.77
CA PRO A 249 15.14 9.76 15.53
C PRO A 249 16.42 10.58 15.64
N ALA A 250 17.07 10.69 16.80
CA ALA A 250 18.24 11.56 17.03
C ALA A 250 19.43 11.30 16.08
N HIS A 251 19.48 10.14 15.42
CA HIS A 251 20.53 9.81 14.43
C HIS A 251 20.23 10.29 13.01
N TRP A 252 19.10 10.97 12.77
CA TRP A 252 18.69 11.45 11.45
C TRP A 252 19.02 12.93 11.20
N LYS A 253 19.55 13.64 12.22
CA LYS A 253 19.88 15.06 12.16
C LYS A 253 21.36 15.35 11.87
N SER A 254 22.13 14.31 11.54
CA SER A 254 23.57 14.47 11.23
C SER A 254 23.85 14.10 9.78
#